data_bad3e26b749f168ecd3a558a66b988ee
#
_entry.id   bad3e26b749f168ecd3a558a66b988ee
#
_cell.length_a   1.000
_cell.length_b   1.000
_cell.length_c   1.000
_cell.angle_alpha   90.00
_cell.angle_beta   90.00
_cell.angle_gamma   90.00
#
_symmetry.space_group_name_H-M   'P 1'
#
loop_
_entity.id
_entity.type
_entity.pdbx_description
1 polymer ?
#
loop_
_entity_poly.entity_id
_entity_poly.type
_entity_poly.pdbx_seq_one_letter_code
_entity_poly.pdbx_strand_id
1 'polypeptide(L)'
;MQVTFWKHMHVKAARWLQLTVIRVVRPHASNKERDPRSSWFVWIGDQEADVVQIALGYVLHFGQEHGYRFDKQALLWEQARLRTPEQFERWSQVVAIAHNQLVLARGLVQPQLRPWENRERQPTPQQIRRGMDKLLRTLGTPACAPQPRGKSKGRQKGERVKKAERFAVIRKRPKLPHLVPS
;
A
#
# COMPACT_ATOMS: atom_id res chain seq x y z
N MET A 1 -22.41 4.39 -13.18
CA MET A 1 -22.25 4.93 -11.83
C MET A 1 -23.11 6.17 -11.71
N GLN A 2 -23.95 6.27 -10.68
CA GLN A 2 -24.74 7.47 -10.38
C GLN A 2 -24.17 8.09 -9.12
N VAL A 3 -23.94 9.41 -9.15
CA VAL A 3 -23.44 10.17 -8.01
C VAL A 3 -24.49 11.16 -7.58
N THR A 4 -24.88 11.13 -6.33
CA THR A 4 -25.77 12.09 -5.70
C THR A 4 -25.00 12.76 -4.56
N PHE A 5 -25.18 14.06 -4.38
CA PHE A 5 -24.44 14.79 -3.36
C PHE A 5 -25.27 15.92 -2.72
N TRP A 6 -24.87 16.29 -1.51
CA TRP A 6 -25.46 17.39 -0.74
C TRP A 6 -24.31 18.23 -0.17
N LYS A 7 -24.17 19.44 -0.68
CA LYS A 7 -23.16 20.42 -0.23
C LYS A 7 -23.61 21.18 1.02
N HIS A 8 -22.68 21.84 1.67
CA HIS A 8 -22.89 22.71 2.84
C HIS A 8 -23.61 22.01 4.01
N MET A 9 -23.45 20.73 4.11
CA MET A 9 -23.94 19.97 5.25
C MET A 9 -23.03 20.17 6.46
N HIS A 10 -23.54 19.90 7.65
CA HIS A 10 -22.76 19.93 8.88
C HIS A 10 -23.28 18.90 9.87
N VAL A 11 -22.43 18.45 10.79
CA VAL A 11 -22.86 17.62 11.92
C VAL A 11 -23.23 18.50 13.10
N LYS A 12 -24.20 18.06 13.91
CA LYS A 12 -24.72 18.84 15.07
C LYS A 12 -23.59 19.27 16.02
N ALA A 13 -22.60 18.40 16.24
CA ALA A 13 -21.49 18.66 17.16
C ALA A 13 -20.43 19.63 16.63
N ALA A 14 -20.39 19.88 15.30
CA ALA A 14 -19.39 20.72 14.65
C ALA A 14 -20.04 21.55 13.51
N ARG A 15 -20.90 22.47 13.88
CA ARG A 15 -21.65 23.32 12.92
C ARG A 15 -20.75 24.22 12.07
N TRP A 16 -19.55 24.51 12.54
CA TRP A 16 -18.55 25.30 11.84
C TRP A 16 -17.86 24.52 10.70
N LEU A 17 -17.92 23.17 10.73
CA LEU A 17 -17.30 22.33 9.73
C LEU A 17 -18.29 22.03 8.61
N GLN A 18 -18.09 22.68 7.47
CA GLN A 18 -18.85 22.39 6.25
C GLN A 18 -18.34 21.11 5.58
N LEU A 19 -19.26 20.30 5.13
CA LEU A 19 -18.96 19.04 4.47
C LEU A 19 -19.93 18.77 3.31
N THR A 20 -19.49 17.96 2.36
CA THR A 20 -20.34 17.45 1.28
C THR A 20 -20.57 15.96 1.53
N VAL A 21 -21.82 15.56 1.65
CA VAL A 21 -22.20 14.15 1.70
C VAL A 21 -22.34 13.63 0.27
N ILE A 22 -21.73 12.51 -0.04
CA ILE A 22 -21.71 11.95 -1.39
C ILE A 22 -22.22 10.50 -1.32
N ARG A 23 -23.17 10.18 -2.19
CA ARG A 23 -23.68 8.83 -2.42
C ARG A 23 -23.30 8.38 -3.81
N VAL A 24 -22.65 7.24 -3.91
CA VAL A 24 -22.32 6.58 -5.19
C VAL A 24 -23.15 5.32 -5.31
N VAL A 25 -23.92 5.22 -6.38
CA VAL A 25 -24.71 4.02 -6.69
C VAL A 25 -24.14 3.34 -7.93
N ARG A 26 -23.88 2.05 -7.82
CA ARG A 26 -23.41 1.16 -8.89
C ARG A 26 -24.46 0.11 -9.19
N PRO A 27 -25.35 0.33 -10.17
CA PRO A 27 -26.51 -0.54 -10.40
C PRO A 27 -26.15 -2.01 -10.64
N HIS A 28 -24.97 -2.25 -11.27
CA HIS A 28 -24.50 -3.60 -11.65
C HIS A 28 -23.60 -4.25 -10.58
N ALA A 29 -23.41 -3.60 -9.42
CA ALA A 29 -22.63 -4.19 -8.33
C ALA A 29 -23.36 -5.39 -7.72
N SER A 30 -22.59 -6.36 -7.22
CA SER A 30 -23.12 -7.61 -6.65
C SER A 30 -23.91 -7.42 -5.36
N ASN A 31 -23.83 -6.23 -4.76
CA ASN A 31 -24.41 -5.86 -3.46
C ASN A 31 -23.90 -6.70 -2.28
N LYS A 32 -22.70 -7.27 -2.42
CA LYS A 32 -21.96 -7.91 -1.31
C LYS A 32 -21.21 -6.85 -0.52
N GLU A 33 -20.83 -7.15 0.70
CA GLU A 33 -20.04 -6.25 1.56
C GLU A 33 -18.79 -5.69 0.86
N ARG A 34 -18.11 -6.51 0.05
CA ARG A 34 -16.92 -6.12 -0.72
C ARG A 34 -17.21 -5.41 -2.05
N ASP A 35 -18.47 -5.38 -2.47
CA ASP A 35 -18.93 -4.75 -3.70
C ASP A 35 -20.33 -4.18 -3.48
N PRO A 36 -20.49 -3.19 -2.61
CA PRO A 36 -21.79 -2.63 -2.26
C PRO A 36 -22.39 -1.87 -3.44
N ARG A 37 -23.68 -2.04 -3.68
CA ARG A 37 -24.40 -1.30 -4.71
C ARG A 37 -24.46 0.20 -4.39
N SER A 38 -24.47 0.58 -3.13
CA SER A 38 -24.47 1.98 -2.68
C SER A 38 -23.36 2.19 -1.67
N SER A 39 -22.54 3.20 -1.91
CA SER A 39 -21.48 3.65 -1.00
C SER A 39 -21.73 5.09 -0.60
N TRP A 40 -21.50 5.41 0.68
CA TRP A 40 -21.65 6.74 1.23
C TRP A 40 -20.33 7.20 1.81
N PHE A 41 -19.95 8.43 1.54
CA PHE A 41 -18.76 9.03 2.14
C PHE A 41 -18.94 10.55 2.28
N VAL A 42 -18.06 11.15 3.03
CA VAL A 42 -18.08 12.58 3.33
C VAL A 42 -16.80 13.21 2.81
N TRP A 43 -16.94 14.31 2.10
CA TRP A 43 -15.82 15.17 1.69
C TRP A 43 -15.75 16.37 2.63
N ILE A 44 -14.54 16.61 3.18
CA ILE A 44 -14.20 17.78 3.98
C ILE A 44 -13.09 18.50 3.22
N GLY A 45 -13.40 19.65 2.65
CA GLY A 45 -12.48 20.41 1.82
C GLY A 45 -13.21 21.51 1.05
N ASP A 46 -12.64 21.91 -0.07
CA ASP A 46 -13.25 22.88 -0.95
C ASP A 46 -14.64 22.39 -1.41
N GLN A 47 -15.68 23.19 -1.09
CA GLN A 47 -17.07 22.86 -1.43
C GLN A 47 -17.38 23.04 -2.92
N GLU A 48 -16.54 23.78 -3.64
CA GLU A 48 -16.65 23.99 -5.09
C GLU A 48 -15.92 22.90 -5.89
N ALA A 49 -15.20 22.00 -5.23
CA ALA A 49 -14.52 20.89 -5.89
C ALA A 49 -15.51 20.00 -6.67
N ASP A 50 -15.03 19.44 -7.78
CA ASP A 50 -15.81 18.53 -8.62
C ASP A 50 -16.11 17.21 -7.87
N VAL A 51 -17.38 17.03 -7.54
CA VAL A 51 -17.86 15.87 -6.78
C VAL A 51 -17.63 14.56 -7.54
N VAL A 52 -17.65 14.57 -8.88
CA VAL A 52 -17.39 13.37 -9.69
C VAL A 52 -15.93 12.96 -9.55
N GLN A 53 -15.01 13.91 -9.59
CA GLN A 53 -13.58 13.65 -9.38
C GLN A 53 -13.32 13.16 -7.96
N ILE A 54 -13.97 13.73 -6.95
CA ILE A 54 -13.88 13.25 -5.57
C ILE A 54 -14.37 11.81 -5.47
N ALA A 55 -15.52 11.48 -6.10
CA ALA A 55 -16.06 10.13 -6.10
C ALA A 55 -15.14 9.11 -6.78
N LEU A 56 -14.53 9.49 -7.91
CA LEU A 56 -13.53 8.68 -8.61
C LEU A 56 -12.27 8.48 -7.75
N GLY A 57 -11.78 9.55 -7.11
CA GLY A 57 -10.66 9.48 -6.19
C GLY A 57 -10.91 8.52 -5.03
N TYR A 58 -12.10 8.52 -4.47
CA TYR A 58 -12.50 7.58 -3.42
C TYR A 58 -12.47 6.12 -3.90
N VAL A 59 -12.95 5.85 -5.10
CA VAL A 59 -12.88 4.49 -5.68
C VAL A 59 -11.44 4.05 -5.90
N LEU A 60 -10.56 4.97 -6.36
CA LEU A 60 -9.14 4.69 -6.56
C LEU A 60 -8.38 4.46 -5.25
N HIS A 61 -8.86 5.01 -4.14
CA HIS A 61 -8.26 4.81 -2.81
C HIS A 61 -8.17 3.32 -2.42
N PHE A 62 -9.18 2.53 -2.73
CA PHE A 62 -9.12 1.08 -2.52
C PHE A 62 -7.98 0.41 -3.32
N GLY A 63 -7.69 0.90 -4.52
CA GLY A 63 -6.54 0.44 -5.30
C GLY A 63 -5.22 0.70 -4.59
N GLN A 64 -5.09 1.85 -3.94
CA GLN A 64 -3.90 2.23 -3.16
C GLN A 64 -3.74 1.35 -1.91
N GLU A 65 -4.82 1.06 -1.19
CA GLU A 65 -4.78 0.14 -0.04
C GLU A 65 -4.32 -1.27 -0.45
N HIS A 66 -4.79 -1.76 -1.59
CA HIS A 66 -4.33 -3.03 -2.15
C HIS A 66 -2.86 -2.99 -2.54
N GLY A 67 -2.38 -1.87 -3.08
CA GLY A 67 -0.97 -1.63 -3.38
C GLY A 67 -0.12 -1.71 -2.11
N TYR A 68 -0.47 -0.98 -1.06
CA TYR A 68 0.24 -1.03 0.22
C TYR A 68 0.24 -2.42 0.86
N ARG A 69 -0.89 -3.13 0.79
CA ARG A 69 -0.94 -4.52 1.28
C ARG A 69 0.02 -5.42 0.50
N PHE A 70 0.10 -5.26 -0.80
CA PHE A 70 1.05 -5.99 -1.64
C PHE A 70 2.50 -5.65 -1.25
N ASP A 71 2.83 -4.38 -1.09
CA ASP A 71 4.17 -3.93 -0.70
C ASP A 71 4.58 -4.49 0.66
N LYS A 72 3.67 -4.47 1.63
CA LYS A 72 3.93 -5.01 2.98
C LYS A 72 4.10 -6.51 3.00
N GLN A 73 3.25 -7.25 2.28
CA GLN A 73 3.19 -8.70 2.34
C GLN A 73 4.09 -9.40 1.32
N ALA A 74 4.13 -8.89 0.08
CA ALA A 74 4.83 -9.54 -1.02
C ALA A 74 6.23 -8.96 -1.27
N LEU A 75 6.42 -7.66 -1.08
CA LEU A 75 7.72 -6.99 -1.19
C LEU A 75 8.40 -6.78 0.17
N LEU A 76 7.79 -7.25 1.27
CA LEU A 76 8.36 -7.27 2.61
C LEU A 76 8.74 -5.88 3.15
N TRP A 77 7.98 -4.84 2.77
CA TRP A 77 8.28 -3.45 3.10
C TRP A 77 8.48 -3.21 4.61
N GLU A 78 7.64 -3.80 5.45
CA GLU A 78 7.70 -3.65 6.91
C GLU A 78 8.60 -4.69 7.61
N GLN A 79 9.16 -5.66 6.87
CA GLN A 79 9.95 -6.74 7.46
C GLN A 79 11.46 -6.46 7.47
N ALA A 80 11.89 -5.42 6.77
CA ALA A 80 13.30 -5.04 6.74
C ALA A 80 13.76 -4.56 8.13
N ARG A 81 14.79 -5.20 8.68
CA ARG A 81 15.39 -4.82 9.96
C ARG A 81 16.39 -3.67 9.74
N LEU A 82 15.87 -2.47 9.66
CA LEU A 82 16.64 -1.26 9.39
C LEU A 82 16.96 -0.55 10.70
N ARG A 83 18.12 0.13 10.75
CA ARG A 83 18.65 0.75 11.97
C ARG A 83 18.40 2.26 12.02
N THR A 84 18.26 2.90 10.86
CA THR A 84 18.09 4.35 10.76
C THR A 84 16.91 4.72 9.86
N PRO A 85 16.31 5.91 10.06
CA PRO A 85 15.23 6.42 9.21
C PRO A 85 15.65 6.51 7.74
N GLU A 86 16.89 6.91 7.44
CA GLU A 86 17.41 7.06 6.09
C GLU A 86 17.51 5.70 5.37
N GLN A 87 17.83 4.63 6.11
CA GLN A 87 17.81 3.27 5.58
C GLN A 87 16.37 2.86 5.25
N PHE A 88 15.39 3.23 6.08
CA PHE A 88 13.99 2.94 5.83
C PHE A 88 13.47 3.71 4.61
N GLU A 89 13.85 4.96 4.46
CA GLU A 89 13.50 5.77 3.30
C GLU A 89 14.03 5.14 2.00
N ARG A 90 15.32 4.80 1.96
CA ARG A 90 15.94 4.12 0.80
C ARG A 90 15.26 2.78 0.50
N TRP A 91 14.95 2.01 1.52
CA TRP A 91 14.23 0.74 1.36
C TRP A 91 12.83 0.96 0.79
N SER A 92 12.12 1.97 1.26
CA SER A 92 10.80 2.34 0.74
C SER A 92 10.86 2.72 -0.73
N GLN A 93 11.87 3.45 -1.16
CA GLN A 93 12.11 3.76 -2.58
C GLN A 93 12.36 2.49 -3.41
N VAL A 94 13.18 1.57 -2.91
CA VAL A 94 13.43 0.29 -3.60
C VAL A 94 12.14 -0.52 -3.76
N VAL A 95 11.32 -0.59 -2.73
CA VAL A 95 10.02 -1.27 -2.77
C VAL A 95 9.09 -0.62 -3.79
N ALA A 96 8.99 0.71 -3.79
CA ALA A 96 8.18 1.46 -4.76
C ALA A 96 8.65 1.24 -6.21
N ILE A 97 9.96 1.24 -6.45
CA ILE A 97 10.53 0.93 -7.77
C ILE A 97 10.18 -0.49 -8.18
N ALA A 98 10.34 -1.48 -7.28
CA ALA A 98 10.01 -2.87 -7.57
C ALA A 98 8.52 -3.04 -7.91
N HIS A 99 7.63 -2.38 -7.17
CA HIS A 99 6.20 -2.37 -7.45
C HIS A 99 5.92 -1.81 -8.86
N ASN A 100 6.47 -0.64 -9.18
CA ASN A 100 6.28 0.01 -10.47
C ASN A 100 6.81 -0.87 -11.62
N GLN A 101 7.96 -1.51 -11.45
CA GLN A 101 8.49 -2.45 -12.45
C GLN A 101 7.55 -3.63 -12.70
N LEU A 102 6.91 -4.18 -11.67
CA LEU A 102 5.92 -5.24 -11.83
C LEU A 102 4.68 -4.75 -12.59
N VAL A 103 4.26 -3.52 -12.37
CA VAL A 103 3.16 -2.90 -13.14
C VAL A 103 3.53 -2.73 -14.60
N LEU A 104 4.73 -2.21 -14.89
CA LEU A 104 5.23 -2.00 -16.25
C LEU A 104 5.48 -3.32 -16.99
N ALA A 105 5.90 -4.36 -16.29
CA ALA A 105 6.18 -5.68 -16.87
C ALA A 105 4.92 -6.47 -17.27
N ARG A 106 3.71 -5.96 -17.05
CA ARG A 106 2.45 -6.65 -17.39
C ARG A 106 2.35 -7.11 -18.83
N GLY A 107 2.89 -6.32 -19.77
CA GLY A 107 2.92 -6.67 -21.19
C GLY A 107 4.03 -7.62 -21.62
N LEU A 108 5.03 -7.85 -20.75
CA LEU A 108 6.23 -8.63 -21.06
C LEU A 108 6.24 -10.00 -20.37
N VAL A 109 5.53 -10.13 -19.26
CA VAL A 109 5.54 -11.32 -18.41
C VAL A 109 4.23 -12.09 -18.57
N GLN A 110 4.34 -13.39 -18.82
CA GLN A 110 3.18 -14.27 -18.71
C GLN A 110 2.83 -14.47 -17.23
N PRO A 111 1.66 -14.01 -16.76
CA PRO A 111 1.29 -14.12 -15.37
C PRO A 111 1.09 -15.58 -14.98
N GLN A 112 1.63 -15.99 -13.83
CA GLN A 112 1.33 -17.30 -13.27
C GLN A 112 0.05 -17.20 -12.44
N LEU A 113 -1.05 -17.66 -13.03
CA LEU A 113 -2.36 -17.68 -12.39
C LEU A 113 -2.56 -18.99 -11.61
N ARG A 114 -3.17 -18.87 -10.44
CA ARG A 114 -3.66 -20.00 -9.68
C ARG A 114 -5.02 -20.46 -10.23
N PRO A 115 -5.44 -21.71 -9.99
CA PRO A 115 -6.68 -22.25 -10.56
C PRO A 115 -7.95 -21.43 -10.27
N TRP A 116 -7.97 -20.72 -9.14
CA TRP A 116 -9.10 -19.90 -8.69
C TRP A 116 -9.01 -18.42 -9.04
N GLU A 117 -7.92 -17.98 -9.70
CA GLU A 117 -7.75 -16.58 -10.09
C GLU A 117 -8.43 -16.30 -11.43
N ASN A 118 -9.07 -15.12 -11.53
CA ASN A 118 -9.77 -14.72 -12.74
C ASN A 118 -8.78 -14.42 -13.87
N ARG A 119 -9.01 -15.02 -15.04
CA ARG A 119 -8.17 -14.90 -16.24
C ARG A 119 -8.53 -13.71 -17.13
N GLU A 120 -9.72 -13.17 -16.96
CA GLU A 120 -10.24 -12.06 -17.80
C GLU A 120 -9.81 -10.68 -17.30
N ARG A 121 -9.37 -10.59 -16.06
CA ARG A 121 -8.90 -9.32 -15.45
C ARG A 121 -7.44 -9.07 -15.78
N GLN A 122 -7.09 -7.80 -15.85
CA GLN A 122 -5.67 -7.41 -15.92
C GLN A 122 -4.88 -8.05 -14.78
N PRO A 123 -3.69 -8.62 -15.09
CA PRO A 123 -2.86 -9.25 -14.08
C PRO A 123 -2.46 -8.28 -12.97
N THR A 124 -2.55 -8.75 -11.75
CA THR A 124 -2.08 -7.99 -10.57
C THR A 124 -0.55 -8.06 -10.47
N PRO A 125 0.11 -7.10 -9.77
CA PRO A 125 1.54 -7.16 -9.52
C PRO A 125 2.02 -8.49 -8.91
N GLN A 126 1.18 -9.11 -8.06
CA GLN A 126 1.50 -10.42 -7.47
C GLN A 126 1.52 -11.56 -8.50
N GLN A 127 0.64 -11.52 -9.48
CA GLN A 127 0.62 -12.52 -10.56
C GLN A 127 1.80 -12.34 -11.50
N ILE A 128 2.16 -11.10 -11.81
CA ILE A 128 3.36 -10.77 -12.58
C ILE A 128 4.62 -11.20 -11.84
N ARG A 129 4.72 -10.89 -10.52
CA ARG A 129 5.86 -11.30 -9.70
C ARG A 129 6.14 -12.79 -9.78
N ARG A 130 5.10 -13.61 -9.76
CA ARG A 130 5.24 -15.08 -9.90
C ARG A 130 5.78 -15.51 -11.27
N GLY A 131 5.50 -14.73 -12.33
CA GLY A 131 5.96 -14.99 -13.69
C GLY A 131 7.31 -14.38 -14.02
N MET A 132 7.85 -13.48 -13.17
CA MET A 132 9.09 -12.73 -13.43
C MET A 132 10.32 -13.62 -13.63
N ASP A 133 10.36 -14.79 -13.02
CA ASP A 133 11.50 -15.71 -13.09
C ASP A 133 11.91 -16.01 -14.53
N LYS A 134 10.94 -16.26 -15.41
CA LYS A 134 11.21 -16.53 -16.84
C LYS A 134 11.84 -15.32 -17.53
N LEU A 135 11.29 -14.12 -17.29
CA LEU A 135 11.82 -12.89 -17.89
C LEU A 135 13.24 -12.62 -17.39
N LEU A 136 13.49 -12.74 -16.09
CA LEU A 136 14.81 -12.50 -15.50
C LEU A 136 15.87 -13.47 -16.03
N ARG A 137 15.52 -14.73 -16.29
CA ARG A 137 16.44 -15.68 -16.92
C ARG A 137 16.77 -15.30 -18.37
N THR A 138 15.81 -14.74 -19.10
CA THR A 138 16.02 -14.30 -20.49
C THR A 138 16.89 -13.05 -20.55
N LEU A 139 16.65 -12.09 -19.65
CA LEU A 139 17.41 -10.85 -19.59
C LEU A 139 18.81 -11.03 -19.00
N GLY A 140 19.03 -12.11 -18.25
CA GLY A 140 20.20 -12.28 -17.44
C GLY A 140 20.23 -11.34 -16.24
N THR A 141 21.24 -11.48 -15.40
CA THR A 141 21.45 -10.54 -14.29
C THR A 141 22.72 -9.75 -14.55
N PRO A 142 22.73 -8.41 -14.36
CA PRO A 142 23.95 -7.62 -14.40
C PRO A 142 24.85 -7.90 -13.18
N ALA A 143 24.38 -8.72 -12.24
CA ALA A 143 25.13 -9.06 -11.04
C ALA A 143 26.31 -9.98 -11.41
N CYS A 144 27.50 -9.53 -11.13
CA CYS A 144 28.68 -10.41 -11.10
C CYS A 144 28.45 -11.55 -10.12
N ALA A 145 28.98 -12.73 -10.42
CA ALA A 145 28.97 -13.81 -9.46
C ALA A 145 29.42 -13.33 -8.08
N PRO A 146 28.74 -13.74 -6.98
CA PRO A 146 29.09 -13.26 -5.66
C PRO A 146 30.55 -13.60 -5.38
N GLN A 147 31.35 -12.57 -5.22
CA GLN A 147 32.75 -12.71 -4.82
C GLN A 147 32.76 -13.23 -3.38
N PRO A 148 33.60 -14.22 -3.04
CA PRO A 148 33.76 -14.66 -1.67
C PRO A 148 34.17 -13.46 -0.83
N ARG A 149 33.39 -13.16 0.19
CA ARG A 149 33.67 -12.06 1.11
C ARG A 149 34.99 -12.35 1.81
N GLY A 150 36.02 -11.60 1.50
CA GLY A 150 37.29 -11.68 2.20
C GLY A 150 37.07 -11.49 3.71
N LYS A 151 37.99 -12.01 4.54
CA LYS A 151 37.93 -11.80 5.99
C LYS A 151 37.79 -10.31 6.27
N SER A 152 36.73 -9.92 6.98
CA SER A 152 36.55 -8.54 7.41
C SER A 152 37.79 -8.12 8.20
N LYS A 153 38.30 -6.92 7.94
CA LYS A 153 39.31 -6.32 8.80
C LYS A 153 38.71 -6.30 10.20
N GLY A 154 39.22 -7.11 11.11
CA GLY A 154 38.79 -7.13 12.49
C GLY A 154 38.96 -5.72 13.11
N ARG A 155 38.33 -5.50 14.25
CA ARG A 155 38.51 -4.25 15.00
C ARG A 155 39.98 -4.03 15.35
N GLN A 156 40.42 -2.78 15.27
CA GLN A 156 41.70 -2.41 15.79
C GLN A 156 41.68 -2.58 17.31
N LYS A 157 42.80 -3.05 17.86
CA LYS A 157 42.96 -3.25 19.30
C LYS A 157 42.73 -1.93 20.04
N GLY A 158 41.71 -1.85 20.91
CA GLY A 158 41.31 -0.65 21.61
C GLY A 158 40.17 0.18 21.02
N GLU A 159 39.65 -0.18 19.86
CA GLU A 159 38.52 0.51 19.25
C GLU A 159 37.23 0.23 20.04
N ARG A 160 36.65 1.29 20.59
CA ARG A 160 35.34 1.20 21.29
C ARG A 160 34.20 1.33 20.32
N VAL A 161 33.23 0.42 20.42
CA VAL A 161 32.00 0.51 19.65
C VAL A 161 31.19 1.71 20.11
N LYS A 162 30.94 2.66 19.21
CA LYS A 162 29.88 3.64 19.46
C LYS A 162 28.54 2.88 19.58
N LYS A 163 27.85 3.05 20.71
CA LYS A 163 26.50 2.51 20.87
C LYS A 163 25.64 3.09 19.77
N ALA A 164 24.89 2.22 19.09
CA ALA A 164 23.90 2.69 18.11
C ALA A 164 22.90 3.62 18.79
N GLU A 165 22.59 4.73 18.14
CA GLU A 165 21.59 5.67 18.59
C GLU A 165 20.25 4.93 18.67
N ARG A 166 19.59 5.02 19.82
CA ARG A 166 18.28 4.38 20.01
C ARG A 166 17.20 5.43 19.80
N PHE A 167 16.41 5.25 18.77
CA PHE A 167 15.23 6.07 18.54
C PHE A 167 14.15 5.75 19.57
N ALA A 168 13.36 6.75 19.95
CA ALA A 168 12.25 6.59 20.86
C ALA A 168 11.22 5.60 20.26
N VAL A 169 10.87 4.58 21.03
CA VAL A 169 9.86 3.60 20.62
C VAL A 169 8.50 4.08 21.13
N ILE A 170 7.57 4.33 20.21
CA ILE A 170 6.18 4.61 20.56
C ILE A 170 5.52 3.27 20.94
N ARG A 171 5.34 3.06 22.25
CA ARG A 171 4.58 1.91 22.73
C ARG A 171 3.08 2.19 22.56
N LYS A 172 2.36 1.34 21.82
CA LYS A 172 0.90 1.40 21.81
C LYS A 172 0.39 1.19 23.24
N ARG A 173 -0.46 2.11 23.72
CA ARG A 173 -1.15 1.92 24.99
C ARG A 173 -1.92 0.61 24.94
N PRO A 174 -1.90 -0.24 25.99
CA PRO A 174 -2.75 -1.42 26.05
C PRO A 174 -4.21 -0.96 25.91
N LYS A 175 -5.00 -1.69 25.10
CA LYS A 175 -6.45 -1.45 25.05
C LYS A 175 -7.00 -1.66 26.45
N LEU A 176 -7.65 -0.64 27.01
CA LEU A 176 -8.42 -0.80 28.24
C LEU A 176 -9.41 -1.94 28.06
N PRO A 177 -9.52 -2.87 29.02
CA PRO A 177 -10.55 -3.90 28.99
C PRO A 177 -11.93 -3.21 28.89
N HIS A 178 -12.76 -3.66 27.95
CA HIS A 178 -14.15 -3.23 27.87
C HIS A 178 -14.81 -3.48 29.22
N LEU A 179 -15.14 -2.43 29.94
CA LEU A 179 -16.08 -2.51 31.06
C LEU A 179 -17.41 -2.96 30.48
N VAL A 180 -17.79 -4.19 30.77
CA VAL A 180 -19.16 -4.71 30.52
C VAL A 180 -20.06 -3.92 31.46
N PRO A 181 -21.05 -3.16 30.98
CA PRO A 181 -22.01 -2.54 31.85
C PRO A 181 -22.85 -3.64 32.52
N SER A 182 -22.89 -3.59 33.84
CA SER A 182 -23.76 -4.41 34.70
C SER A 182 -25.23 -4.09 34.49
#